data_ba422b7348c7bd084413ac91522937f4
#
_entry.id   ba422b7348c7bd084413ac91522937f4
#
_cell.length_a   1.000
_cell.length_b   1.000
_cell.length_c   1.000
_cell.angle_alpha   90.00
_cell.angle_beta   90.00
_cell.angle_gamma   90.00
#
_symmetry.space_group_name_H-M   'P 1'
#
loop_
_entity.id
_entity.type
_entity.pdbx_description
1 polymer ?
#
loop_
_entity_poly.entity_id
_entity_poly.type
_entity_poly.pdbx_seq_one_letter_code
_entity_poly.pdbx_strand_id
1 'polypeptide(L)'
;MEKVLNIKVENNNLDSYKLSDFENKKKSLSLDEQIENLSPSGLKIIQNKKLFMFGIDAILLNDFTKVKNNDILVDLCTGNGIIPLLQSKKKLVKIFGIEIQKMSAELAVRNVLINHLEEKIKIINDDIKNIFAHFQPQSINVVTCNPPYMKIDSAVKKSTDSISIARHEILCTIEDVIKAANFLLKPNGHFYLIHK
;
A
#
# COMPACT_ATOMS: atom_id res chain seq x y z
N MET A 1 19.86 16.14 -15.34
CA MET A 1 19.42 15.10 -16.28
C MET A 1 18.41 14.22 -15.55
N GLU A 2 17.13 14.54 -15.69
CA GLU A 2 16.02 13.70 -15.21
C GLU A 2 16.01 12.41 -16.02
N LYS A 3 16.43 11.30 -15.40
CA LYS A 3 16.07 9.99 -15.93
C LYS A 3 14.55 9.88 -15.81
N VAL A 4 13.86 10.06 -16.91
CA VAL A 4 12.45 9.77 -17.06
C VAL A 4 12.25 8.33 -16.60
N LEU A 5 11.63 8.18 -15.43
CA LEU A 5 11.16 6.91 -14.92
C LEU A 5 10.02 6.47 -15.87
N ASN A 6 10.34 5.59 -16.83
CA ASN A 6 9.34 4.93 -17.67
C ASN A 6 8.54 3.91 -16.83
N ILE A 7 7.87 4.40 -15.79
CA ILE A 7 6.88 3.64 -15.06
C ILE A 7 5.55 3.97 -15.71
N LYS A 8 5.10 3.09 -16.59
CA LYS A 8 3.79 3.18 -17.22
C LYS A 8 2.73 2.74 -16.22
N VAL A 9 2.17 3.66 -15.46
CA VAL A 9 0.92 3.42 -14.74
C VAL A 9 -0.20 3.93 -15.64
N GLU A 10 -0.66 3.09 -16.55
CA GLU A 10 -1.78 3.39 -17.43
C GLU A 10 -3.09 3.00 -16.73
N ASN A 11 -4.12 3.88 -16.84
CA ASN A 11 -5.51 3.63 -16.43
C ASN A 11 -5.75 3.18 -14.99
N ASN A 12 -5.17 3.88 -14.03
CA ASN A 12 -5.54 3.70 -12.64
C ASN A 12 -6.90 4.38 -12.38
N ASN A 13 -7.93 3.60 -12.07
CA ASN A 13 -9.29 4.09 -11.77
C ASN A 13 -9.32 5.09 -10.59
N LEU A 14 -8.21 5.25 -9.87
CA LEU A 14 -8.04 6.14 -8.74
C LEU A 14 -7.50 7.53 -9.13
N ASP A 15 -7.04 7.73 -10.36
CA ASP A 15 -6.46 9.01 -10.81
C ASP A 15 -7.51 10.15 -10.91
N SER A 16 -8.81 9.81 -10.83
CA SER A 16 -9.91 10.78 -10.76
C SER A 16 -10.07 11.46 -9.40
N TYR A 17 -9.48 10.93 -8.33
CA TYR A 17 -9.56 11.51 -6.99
C TYR A 17 -8.71 12.76 -6.90
N LYS A 18 -9.32 13.89 -6.52
CA LYS A 18 -8.66 15.18 -6.32
C LYS A 18 -8.82 15.65 -4.88
N LEU A 19 -7.86 16.43 -4.40
CA LEU A 19 -7.92 17.04 -3.07
C LEU A 19 -9.19 17.88 -2.89
N SER A 20 -9.63 18.59 -3.94
CA SER A 20 -10.88 19.37 -3.95
C SER A 20 -12.12 18.53 -3.64
N ASP A 21 -12.17 17.29 -4.15
CA ASP A 21 -13.30 16.39 -3.89
C ASP A 21 -13.32 15.95 -2.43
N PHE A 22 -12.14 15.83 -1.83
CA PHE A 22 -11.98 15.52 -0.42
C PHE A 22 -12.27 16.73 0.47
N GLU A 23 -11.82 17.94 0.11
CA GLU A 23 -12.10 19.17 0.84
C GLU A 23 -13.59 19.50 0.86
N ASN A 24 -14.28 19.32 -0.26
CA ASN A 24 -15.73 19.43 -0.36
C ASN A 24 -16.48 18.34 0.41
N LYS A 25 -15.90 17.14 0.53
CA LYS A 25 -16.40 16.00 1.33
C LYS A 25 -15.85 15.99 2.77
N LYS A 26 -15.04 16.96 3.18
CA LYS A 26 -14.54 17.11 4.57
C LYS A 26 -15.66 17.13 5.62
N LYS A 27 -16.91 17.25 5.17
CA LYS A 27 -18.09 17.13 6.01
C LYS A 27 -18.57 15.69 6.28
N SER A 28 -17.95 14.64 5.70
CA SER A 28 -18.42 13.28 5.95
C SER A 28 -17.32 12.22 5.90
N LEU A 29 -16.58 12.09 7.00
CA LEU A 29 -16.13 10.75 7.39
C LEU A 29 -17.39 9.90 7.51
N SER A 30 -17.37 8.67 6.99
CA SER A 30 -18.44 7.74 7.28
C SER A 30 -18.48 7.43 8.79
N LEU A 31 -19.61 6.95 9.30
CA LEU A 31 -19.76 6.60 10.74
C LEU A 31 -18.70 5.59 11.21
N ASP A 32 -18.14 4.81 10.28
CA ASP A 32 -17.15 3.78 10.56
C ASP A 32 -15.70 4.28 10.43
N GLU A 33 -15.50 5.56 10.06
CA GLU A 33 -14.18 6.15 9.83
C GLU A 33 -13.74 7.07 10.97
N GLN A 34 -12.46 7.02 11.27
CA GLN A 34 -11.81 7.92 12.24
C GLN A 34 -10.47 8.40 11.69
N ILE A 35 -10.10 9.64 12.04
CA ILE A 35 -8.77 10.17 11.74
C ILE A 35 -7.89 10.03 12.97
N GLU A 36 -6.71 9.46 12.76
CA GLU A 36 -5.68 9.32 13.80
C GLU A 36 -4.42 10.09 13.40
N ASN A 37 -3.71 10.60 14.42
CA ASN A 37 -2.41 11.22 14.22
C ASN A 37 -1.31 10.16 14.35
N LEU A 38 -0.47 10.05 13.35
CA LEU A 38 0.70 9.17 13.37
C LEU A 38 1.88 9.90 14.06
N SER A 39 1.84 9.94 15.39
CA SER A 39 2.91 10.57 16.18
C SER A 39 4.19 9.71 16.17
N PRO A 40 5.41 10.29 16.11
CA PRO A 40 5.75 11.72 16.02
C PRO A 40 5.85 12.27 14.57
N SER A 41 5.41 11.52 13.56
CA SER A 41 5.62 11.87 12.14
C SER A 41 4.92 13.15 11.68
N GLY A 42 3.88 13.58 12.41
CA GLY A 42 2.98 14.68 12.03
C GLY A 42 2.01 14.32 10.91
N LEU A 43 1.98 13.05 10.47
CA LEU A 43 1.04 12.55 9.47
C LEU A 43 -0.30 12.18 10.11
N LYS A 44 -1.34 12.18 9.28
CA LYS A 44 -2.68 11.73 9.64
C LYS A 44 -3.07 10.51 8.84
N ILE A 45 -3.88 9.63 9.41
CA ILE A 45 -4.43 8.48 8.73
C ILE A 45 -5.92 8.35 9.02
N ILE A 46 -6.70 8.12 7.98
CA ILE A 46 -8.09 7.71 8.10
C ILE A 46 -8.09 6.19 8.23
N GLN A 47 -8.73 5.67 9.26
CA GLN A 47 -9.00 4.25 9.40
C GLN A 47 -10.49 3.98 9.34
N ASN A 48 -10.88 2.85 8.78
CA ASN A 48 -12.27 2.41 8.70
C ASN A 48 -12.42 1.09 9.45
N LYS A 49 -13.31 1.05 10.45
CA LYS A 49 -13.54 -0.11 11.32
C LYS A 49 -14.06 -1.35 10.59
N LYS A 50 -14.62 -1.17 9.39
CA LYS A 50 -15.10 -2.27 8.52
C LYS A 50 -14.01 -2.80 7.57
N LEU A 51 -12.88 -2.12 7.48
CA LEU A 51 -11.72 -2.53 6.71
C LEU A 51 -10.60 -2.98 7.64
N PHE A 52 -9.55 -3.56 7.06
CA PHE A 52 -8.36 -3.88 7.82
C PHE A 52 -7.69 -2.59 8.34
N MET A 53 -7.56 -2.48 9.66
CA MET A 53 -6.80 -1.42 10.32
C MET A 53 -5.36 -1.90 10.51
N PHE A 54 -4.39 -1.00 10.32
CA PHE A 54 -2.99 -1.36 10.50
C PHE A 54 -2.67 -1.70 11.97
N GLY A 55 -1.76 -2.66 12.16
CA GLY A 55 -1.25 -3.04 13.46
C GLY A 55 0.22 -2.65 13.66
N ILE A 56 0.79 -3.11 14.77
CA ILE A 56 2.20 -2.89 15.12
C ILE A 56 3.15 -3.43 14.04
N ASP A 57 2.75 -4.48 13.31
CA ASP A 57 3.55 -5.11 12.26
C ASP A 57 3.95 -4.10 11.17
N ALA A 58 3.03 -3.19 10.78
CA ALA A 58 3.33 -2.14 9.80
C ALA A 58 4.36 -1.13 10.31
N ILE A 59 4.31 -0.78 11.60
CA ILE A 59 5.29 0.10 12.24
C ILE A 59 6.67 -0.56 12.28
N LEU A 60 6.72 -1.84 12.71
CA LEU A 60 7.97 -2.60 12.77
C LEU A 60 8.59 -2.75 11.38
N LEU A 61 7.78 -3.06 10.34
CA LEU A 61 8.25 -3.16 8.98
C LEU A 61 8.81 -1.81 8.49
N ASN A 62 8.12 -0.71 8.78
CA ASN A 62 8.61 0.63 8.44
C ASN A 62 9.98 0.91 9.06
N ASP A 63 10.16 0.61 10.34
CA ASP A 63 11.39 0.90 11.09
C ASP A 63 12.55 0.00 10.62
N PHE A 64 12.24 -1.26 10.31
CA PHE A 64 13.22 -2.22 9.79
C PHE A 64 13.63 -1.92 8.35
N THR A 65 12.75 -1.30 7.54
CA THR A 65 13.02 -0.99 6.14
C THR A 65 14.09 0.08 6.01
N LYS A 66 15.20 -0.25 5.36
CA LYS A 66 16.30 0.68 5.06
C LYS A 66 16.19 1.15 3.62
N VAL A 67 16.32 2.45 3.42
CA VAL A 67 16.29 3.10 2.10
C VAL A 67 17.47 4.03 1.95
N LYS A 68 17.93 4.21 0.72
CA LYS A 68 18.94 5.21 0.34
C LYS A 68 18.25 6.44 -0.25
N ASN A 69 19.01 7.53 -0.36
CA ASN A 69 18.52 8.72 -1.05
C ASN A 69 18.18 8.37 -2.50
N ASN A 70 17.05 8.87 -2.96
CA ASN A 70 16.54 8.67 -4.33
C ASN A 70 16.12 7.23 -4.69
N ASP A 71 15.97 6.35 -3.72
CA ASP A 71 15.35 5.05 -3.96
C ASP A 71 13.88 5.20 -4.35
N ILE A 72 13.40 4.22 -5.11
CA ILE A 72 11.98 4.03 -5.41
C ILE A 72 11.52 2.82 -4.61
N LEU A 73 10.38 2.96 -3.94
CA LEU A 73 9.78 1.91 -3.12
C LEU A 73 8.43 1.48 -3.69
N VAL A 74 8.18 0.18 -3.71
CA VAL A 74 6.86 -0.41 -3.93
C VAL A 74 6.44 -1.17 -2.69
N ASP A 75 5.25 -0.85 -2.17
CA ASP A 75 4.61 -1.56 -1.07
C ASP A 75 3.50 -2.45 -1.62
N LEU A 76 3.69 -3.77 -1.50
CA LEU A 76 2.73 -4.77 -1.94
C LEU A 76 1.71 -5.03 -0.83
N CYS A 77 0.43 -5.19 -1.19
CA CYS A 77 -0.68 -5.34 -0.25
C CYS A 77 -0.79 -4.15 0.73
N THR A 78 -0.78 -2.94 0.19
CA THR A 78 -0.59 -1.71 0.96
C THR A 78 -1.73 -1.35 1.91
N GLY A 79 -2.91 -1.98 1.76
CA GLY A 79 -4.09 -1.71 2.58
C GLY A 79 -4.51 -0.24 2.52
N ASN A 80 -4.59 0.40 3.67
CA ASN A 80 -4.93 1.83 3.80
C ASN A 80 -3.74 2.78 3.55
N GLY A 81 -2.60 2.27 3.08
CA GLY A 81 -1.43 3.06 2.70
C GLY A 81 -0.52 3.46 3.87
N ILE A 82 -0.60 2.80 5.02
CA ILE A 82 0.20 3.14 6.21
C ILE A 82 1.70 3.09 5.94
N ILE A 83 2.21 2.04 5.27
CA ILE A 83 3.65 1.90 4.99
C ILE A 83 4.13 2.99 4.04
N PRO A 84 3.49 3.26 2.88
CA PRO A 84 3.79 4.42 2.04
C PRO A 84 3.82 5.75 2.80
N LEU A 85 2.84 6.00 3.67
CA LEU A 85 2.79 7.23 4.47
C LEU A 85 4.02 7.34 5.38
N LEU A 86 4.33 6.32 6.17
CA LEU A 86 5.48 6.34 7.07
C LEU A 86 6.81 6.45 6.31
N GLN A 87 6.96 5.71 5.20
CA GLN A 87 8.14 5.77 4.34
C GLN A 87 8.31 7.12 3.64
N SER A 88 7.23 7.91 3.49
CA SER A 88 7.30 9.25 2.87
C SER A 88 8.21 10.23 3.62
N LYS A 89 8.47 9.98 4.91
CA LYS A 89 9.40 10.79 5.72
C LYS A 89 10.86 10.53 5.39
N LYS A 90 11.14 9.46 4.66
CA LYS A 90 12.51 9.14 4.21
C LYS A 90 12.80 9.82 2.86
N LYS A 91 14.07 9.87 2.48
CA LYS A 91 14.53 10.57 1.25
C LYS A 91 14.30 9.72 -0.02
N LEU A 92 13.11 9.20 -0.18
CA LEU A 92 12.67 8.47 -1.37
C LEU A 92 12.23 9.44 -2.47
N VAL A 93 12.44 9.07 -3.74
CA VAL A 93 11.95 9.83 -4.90
C VAL A 93 10.47 9.57 -5.12
N LYS A 94 10.06 8.30 -5.13
CA LYS A 94 8.68 7.88 -5.40
C LYS A 94 8.34 6.65 -4.59
N ILE A 95 7.09 6.53 -4.20
CA ILE A 95 6.54 5.41 -3.47
C ILE A 95 5.26 4.97 -4.18
N PHE A 96 5.12 3.67 -4.39
CA PHE A 96 3.91 3.06 -4.94
C PHE A 96 3.32 2.10 -3.92
N GLY A 97 2.00 2.13 -3.77
CA GLY A 97 1.25 1.13 -3.00
C GLY A 97 0.34 0.35 -3.93
N ILE A 98 0.38 -0.98 -3.87
CA ILE A 98 -0.48 -1.87 -4.65
C ILE A 98 -1.51 -2.49 -3.73
N GLU A 99 -2.80 -2.35 -4.08
CA GLU A 99 -3.90 -2.87 -3.28
C GLU A 99 -5.02 -3.40 -4.17
N ILE A 100 -5.37 -4.67 -3.96
CA ILE A 100 -6.39 -5.34 -4.76
C ILE A 100 -7.81 -4.91 -4.36
N GLN A 101 -8.02 -4.60 -3.08
CA GLN A 101 -9.33 -4.21 -2.58
C GLN A 101 -9.61 -2.74 -2.88
N LYS A 102 -10.59 -2.49 -3.74
CA LYS A 102 -10.94 -1.14 -4.17
C LYS A 102 -11.20 -0.19 -3.01
N MET A 103 -11.97 -0.60 -2.01
CA MET A 103 -12.29 0.25 -0.84
C MET A 103 -11.04 0.62 -0.02
N SER A 104 -10.11 -0.32 0.14
CA SER A 104 -8.84 -0.06 0.84
C SER A 104 -7.93 0.86 0.02
N ALA A 105 -7.86 0.66 -1.29
CA ALA A 105 -7.11 1.50 -2.20
C ALA A 105 -7.66 2.94 -2.25
N GLU A 106 -8.97 3.11 -2.30
CA GLU A 106 -9.62 4.44 -2.20
C GLU A 106 -9.31 5.13 -0.87
N LEU A 107 -9.32 4.36 0.24
CA LEU A 107 -8.95 4.88 1.54
C LEU A 107 -7.47 5.30 1.58
N ALA A 108 -6.57 4.50 0.97
CA ALA A 108 -5.16 4.83 0.84
C ALA A 108 -4.93 6.12 0.03
N VAL A 109 -5.64 6.33 -1.09
CA VAL A 109 -5.59 7.59 -1.85
C VAL A 109 -6.02 8.77 -0.98
N ARG A 110 -7.12 8.64 -0.23
CA ARG A 110 -7.57 9.70 0.68
C ARG A 110 -6.52 10.00 1.75
N ASN A 111 -5.84 8.98 2.26
CA ASN A 111 -4.74 9.11 3.20
C ASN A 111 -3.52 9.83 2.61
N VAL A 112 -3.21 9.61 1.36
CA VAL A 112 -2.18 10.36 0.63
C VAL A 112 -2.58 11.83 0.51
N LEU A 113 -3.81 12.12 0.08
CA LEU A 113 -4.32 13.48 -0.16
C LEU A 113 -4.38 14.32 1.12
N ILE A 114 -4.86 13.78 2.25
CA ILE A 114 -4.94 14.56 3.51
C ILE A 114 -3.56 14.93 4.08
N ASN A 115 -2.51 14.29 3.59
CA ASN A 115 -1.11 14.57 3.96
C ASN A 115 -0.35 15.36 2.87
N HIS A 116 -1.00 15.74 1.76
CA HIS A 116 -0.39 16.43 0.61
C HIS A 116 0.83 15.70 0.06
N LEU A 117 0.69 14.37 -0.16
CA LEU A 117 1.78 13.48 -0.59
C LEU A 117 1.55 12.89 -2.00
N GLU A 118 0.59 13.40 -2.77
CA GLU A 118 0.21 12.92 -4.09
C GLU A 118 1.35 12.97 -5.12
N GLU A 119 2.26 13.94 -4.98
CA GLU A 119 3.46 14.02 -5.80
C GLU A 119 4.49 12.93 -5.48
N LYS A 120 4.47 12.39 -4.26
CA LYS A 120 5.44 11.41 -3.76
C LYS A 120 4.91 9.98 -3.74
N ILE A 121 3.61 9.81 -3.45
CA ILE A 121 2.99 8.50 -3.29
C ILE A 121 1.92 8.32 -4.35
N LYS A 122 1.95 7.20 -5.07
CA LYS A 122 0.89 6.75 -5.97
C LYS A 122 0.33 5.41 -5.52
N ILE A 123 -0.99 5.32 -5.42
CA ILE A 123 -1.71 4.08 -5.11
C ILE A 123 -2.25 3.49 -6.41
N ILE A 124 -2.09 2.19 -6.58
CA ILE A 124 -2.55 1.42 -7.73
C ILE A 124 -3.51 0.37 -7.22
N ASN A 125 -4.75 0.38 -7.74
CA ASN A 125 -5.74 -0.62 -7.40
C ASN A 125 -5.67 -1.77 -8.41
N ASP A 126 -4.87 -2.78 -8.11
CA ASP A 126 -4.73 -3.98 -8.94
C ASP A 126 -4.22 -5.17 -8.10
N ASP A 127 -4.29 -6.37 -8.67
CA ASP A 127 -3.68 -7.58 -8.13
C ASP A 127 -2.14 -7.51 -8.32
N ILE A 128 -1.38 -7.87 -7.30
CA ILE A 128 0.09 -7.96 -7.39
C ILE A 128 0.56 -8.94 -8.48
N LYS A 129 -0.27 -9.89 -8.87
CA LYS A 129 -0.03 -10.80 -10.00
C LYS A 129 0.02 -10.09 -11.35
N ASN A 130 -0.55 -8.90 -11.45
CA ASN A 130 -0.54 -8.04 -12.64
C ASN A 130 0.57 -6.97 -12.60
N ILE A 131 1.54 -7.11 -11.69
CA ILE A 131 2.58 -6.08 -11.46
C ILE A 131 3.36 -5.70 -12.72
N PHE A 132 3.50 -6.64 -13.66
CA PHE A 132 4.16 -6.45 -14.96
C PHE A 132 3.44 -5.45 -15.88
N ALA A 133 2.16 -5.18 -15.65
CA ALA A 133 1.41 -4.17 -16.40
C ALA A 133 1.78 -2.73 -15.97
N HIS A 134 2.28 -2.58 -14.76
CA HIS A 134 2.54 -1.28 -14.15
C HIS A 134 4.03 -0.91 -14.10
N PHE A 135 4.92 -1.91 -14.09
CA PHE A 135 6.35 -1.69 -13.88
C PHE A 135 7.20 -2.44 -14.90
N GLN A 136 8.37 -1.88 -15.19
CA GLN A 136 9.41 -2.62 -15.91
C GLN A 136 10.12 -3.57 -14.95
N PRO A 137 10.61 -4.73 -15.44
CA PRO A 137 11.40 -5.63 -14.61
C PRO A 137 12.64 -4.92 -14.08
N GLN A 138 13.05 -5.25 -12.87
CA GLN A 138 14.27 -4.74 -12.25
C GLN A 138 14.37 -3.21 -12.23
N SER A 139 13.23 -2.53 -11.95
CA SER A 139 13.15 -1.06 -11.96
C SER A 139 13.11 -0.44 -10.57
N ILE A 140 12.88 -1.25 -9.51
CA ILE A 140 12.60 -0.81 -8.14
C ILE A 140 13.79 -1.11 -7.23
N ASN A 141 14.07 -0.19 -6.30
CA ASN A 141 15.16 -0.33 -5.34
C ASN A 141 14.75 -1.09 -4.08
N VAL A 142 13.53 -0.84 -3.61
CA VAL A 142 13.01 -1.39 -2.35
C VAL A 142 11.59 -1.88 -2.55
N VAL A 143 11.31 -3.10 -2.10
CA VAL A 143 9.96 -3.66 -2.01
C VAL A 143 9.65 -3.95 -0.56
N THR A 144 8.45 -3.53 -0.10
CA THR A 144 7.91 -3.88 1.20
C THR A 144 6.64 -4.70 1.04
N CYS A 145 6.33 -5.56 2.00
CA CYS A 145 5.05 -6.27 2.04
C CYS A 145 4.69 -6.66 3.47
N ASN A 146 3.45 -6.32 3.84
CA ASN A 146 2.79 -6.83 5.04
C ASN A 146 1.49 -7.54 4.58
N PRO A 147 1.60 -8.79 4.08
CA PRO A 147 0.46 -9.49 3.50
C PRO A 147 -0.55 -9.92 4.59
N PRO A 148 -1.80 -10.21 4.25
CA PRO A 148 -2.76 -10.76 5.21
C PRO A 148 -2.31 -12.13 5.75
N TYR A 149 -2.46 -12.36 7.07
CA TYR A 149 -1.91 -13.53 7.80
C TYR A 149 -2.93 -14.60 8.10
N MET A 150 -3.74 -15.07 7.21
CA MET A 150 -4.70 -16.11 7.58
C MET A 150 -4.40 -17.45 6.92
N LYS A 151 -4.32 -18.52 7.71
CA LYS A 151 -4.22 -19.89 7.19
C LYS A 151 -5.58 -20.35 6.66
N ILE A 152 -5.60 -20.97 5.50
CA ILE A 152 -6.80 -21.52 4.83
C ILE A 152 -7.58 -22.45 5.77
N ASP A 153 -6.92 -23.18 6.66
CA ASP A 153 -7.56 -24.17 7.56
C ASP A 153 -8.40 -23.58 8.70
N SER A 154 -8.22 -22.33 9.05
CA SER A 154 -8.95 -21.68 10.16
C SER A 154 -10.24 -20.97 9.72
N ALA A 155 -10.42 -20.75 8.43
CA ALA A 155 -11.50 -19.93 7.87
C ALA A 155 -12.83 -20.67 7.67
N VAL A 156 -12.82 -22.02 7.65
CA VAL A 156 -14.00 -22.81 7.24
C VAL A 156 -15.07 -22.92 8.34
N LYS A 157 -14.83 -22.48 9.57
CA LYS A 157 -15.71 -22.78 10.71
C LYS A 157 -16.48 -21.64 11.39
N LYS A 158 -16.35 -20.37 11.01
CA LYS A 158 -17.09 -19.29 11.70
C LYS A 158 -17.62 -18.20 10.76
N SER A 159 -18.96 -18.12 10.69
CA SER A 159 -19.82 -16.99 10.26
C SER A 159 -19.58 -16.36 8.85
N THR A 160 -20.61 -15.70 8.33
CA THR A 160 -20.66 -14.97 7.06
C THR A 160 -19.56 -13.90 6.90
N ASP A 161 -19.00 -13.39 8.00
CA ASP A 161 -17.90 -12.41 7.98
C ASP A 161 -16.54 -13.08 7.68
N SER A 162 -16.37 -14.37 8.02
CA SER A 162 -15.16 -15.12 7.71
C SER A 162 -14.98 -15.41 6.21
N ILE A 163 -16.04 -15.33 5.41
CA ILE A 163 -15.97 -15.49 3.95
C ILE A 163 -15.24 -14.31 3.31
N SER A 164 -15.40 -13.09 3.84
CA SER A 164 -14.68 -11.91 3.33
C SER A 164 -13.18 -12.01 3.62
N ILE A 165 -12.83 -12.48 4.82
CA ILE A 165 -11.45 -12.61 5.28
C ILE A 165 -10.75 -13.77 4.55
N ALA A 166 -11.43 -14.93 4.40
CA ALA A 166 -10.90 -16.06 3.63
C ALA A 166 -10.70 -15.74 2.13
N ARG A 167 -11.51 -14.83 1.56
CA ARG A 167 -11.29 -14.34 0.19
C ARG A 167 -9.97 -13.57 0.04
N HIS A 168 -9.44 -12.97 1.09
CA HIS A 168 -8.18 -12.22 1.05
C HIS A 168 -6.95 -13.12 0.97
N GLU A 169 -6.96 -14.29 1.62
CA GLU A 169 -5.88 -15.28 1.50
C GLU A 169 -5.88 -16.02 0.16
N ILE A 170 -7.07 -16.25 -0.40
CA ILE A 170 -7.21 -16.86 -1.74
C ILE A 170 -6.65 -15.92 -2.83
N LEU A 171 -6.56 -14.62 -2.56
CA LEU A 171 -6.14 -13.60 -3.53
C LEU A 171 -4.62 -13.41 -3.60
N CYS A 172 -3.86 -13.73 -2.54
CA CYS A 172 -2.41 -13.48 -2.50
C CYS A 172 -1.69 -14.54 -1.66
N THR A 173 -0.89 -15.38 -2.29
CA THR A 173 0.01 -16.33 -1.61
C THR A 173 1.39 -15.72 -1.40
N ILE A 174 2.19 -16.32 -0.51
CA ILE A 174 3.59 -15.89 -0.30
C ILE A 174 4.41 -16.04 -1.58
N GLU A 175 4.13 -17.05 -2.41
CA GLU A 175 4.75 -17.26 -3.71
C GLU A 175 4.43 -16.10 -4.66
N ASP A 176 3.20 -15.59 -4.67
CA ASP A 176 2.81 -14.43 -5.50
C ASP A 176 3.58 -13.18 -5.07
N VAL A 177 3.70 -12.96 -3.76
CA VAL A 177 4.49 -11.84 -3.20
C VAL A 177 5.96 -11.94 -3.62
N ILE A 178 6.58 -13.12 -3.47
CA ILE A 178 7.99 -13.35 -3.85
C ILE A 178 8.18 -13.15 -5.35
N LYS A 179 7.27 -13.66 -6.20
CA LYS A 179 7.33 -13.46 -7.66
C LYS A 179 7.25 -11.99 -8.04
N ALA A 180 6.30 -11.25 -7.45
CA ALA A 180 6.16 -9.81 -7.68
C ALA A 180 7.40 -9.03 -7.24
N ALA A 181 7.93 -9.31 -6.05
CA ALA A 181 9.14 -8.68 -5.53
C ALA A 181 10.37 -8.98 -6.42
N ASN A 182 10.55 -10.24 -6.85
CA ASN A 182 11.63 -10.64 -7.74
C ASN A 182 11.56 -9.95 -9.11
N PHE A 183 10.36 -9.80 -9.66
CA PHE A 183 10.18 -9.06 -10.92
C PHE A 183 10.56 -7.59 -10.78
N LEU A 184 10.15 -6.96 -9.68
CA LEU A 184 10.35 -5.52 -9.45
C LEU A 184 11.79 -5.14 -9.15
N LEU A 185 12.49 -5.95 -8.34
CA LEU A 185 13.76 -5.55 -7.75
C LEU A 185 14.92 -5.50 -8.74
N LYS A 186 15.64 -4.39 -8.70
CA LYS A 186 16.98 -4.26 -9.34
C LYS A 186 17.96 -5.25 -8.74
N PRO A 187 19.06 -5.60 -9.45
CA PRO A 187 20.22 -6.21 -8.79
C PRO A 187 20.63 -5.40 -7.56
N ASN A 188 20.86 -6.07 -6.43
CA ASN A 188 21.11 -5.46 -5.11
C ASN A 188 19.96 -4.61 -4.54
N GLY A 189 18.75 -4.76 -5.06
CA GLY A 189 17.52 -4.24 -4.41
C GLY A 189 17.18 -5.04 -3.16
N HIS A 190 16.35 -4.48 -2.29
CA HIS A 190 16.02 -5.07 -1.00
C HIS A 190 14.52 -5.36 -0.89
N PHE A 191 14.19 -6.56 -0.44
CA PHE A 191 12.85 -6.97 -0.08
C PHE A 191 12.69 -7.06 1.43
N TYR A 192 11.71 -6.36 1.98
CA TYR A 192 11.35 -6.38 3.38
C TYR A 192 9.94 -6.94 3.54
N LEU A 193 9.84 -8.04 4.24
CA LEU A 193 8.60 -8.77 4.46
C LEU A 193 8.41 -8.97 5.96
N ILE A 194 7.19 -8.71 6.46
CA ILE A 194 6.77 -9.20 7.76
C ILE A 194 5.73 -10.31 7.53
N HIS A 195 5.95 -11.45 8.17
CA HIS A 195 5.09 -12.63 8.04
C HIS A 195 5.09 -13.41 9.35
N LYS A 196 3.95 -14.01 9.70
CA LYS A 196 3.79 -14.88 10.91
C LYS A 196 3.97 -16.33 10.55
#